data_f6b011be4f7417835e2b62bc4b843999
#
_entry.id   f6b011be4f7417835e2b62bc4b843999
#
_cell.length_a   1.000
_cell.length_b   1.000
_cell.length_c   1.000
_cell.angle_alpha   90.00
_cell.angle_beta   90.00
_cell.angle_gamma   90.00
#
_symmetry.space_group_name_H-M   'P 1'
#
loop_
_entity.id
_entity.type
_entity.pdbx_description
1 polymer ?
#
loop_
_entity_poly.entity_id
_entity_poly.type
_entity_poly.pdbx_seq_one_letter_code
_entity_poly.pdbx_strand_id
1 'polypeptide(L)'
;MNRLDTAISEIMSSPVQTTARETPVADVAETLLTKEIGSVVVGDIDGIATKTDLLRAIQADGISAPVGTVMTELVITVTPNATVQTAVNRMQEQQIKHLVVETDGEPVGIVTTSDLAARLATVPDSISSMFATSSNPNQLNRYECANCGLRVTADTQPKQCTECGGATRNISVARD
;
A
#
# COMPACT_ATOMS: atom_id res chain seq x y z
N MET A 1 -24.67 11.81 2.08
CA MET A 1 -23.37 12.37 2.51
C MET A 1 -22.36 11.98 1.43
N ASN A 2 -21.66 12.94 0.83
CA ASN A 2 -20.66 12.64 -0.20
C ASN A 2 -19.44 12.01 0.50
N ARG A 3 -18.92 10.89 -0.01
CA ARG A 3 -17.76 10.19 0.59
C ARG A 3 -16.49 11.03 0.62
N LEU A 4 -16.38 11.98 -0.29
CA LEU A 4 -15.27 12.92 -0.36
C LEU A 4 -15.30 13.95 0.76
N ASP A 5 -16.46 14.19 1.39
CA ASP A 5 -16.63 15.10 2.51
C ASP A 5 -16.40 14.43 3.88
N THR A 6 -16.10 13.12 3.89
CA THR A 6 -15.76 12.36 5.11
C THR A 6 -14.50 12.96 5.74
N ALA A 7 -14.50 13.11 7.07
CA ALA A 7 -13.34 13.58 7.80
C ALA A 7 -12.23 12.51 7.83
N ILE A 8 -10.97 12.92 7.79
CA ILE A 8 -9.81 12.04 7.85
C ILE A 8 -9.78 11.23 9.16
N SER A 9 -10.23 11.81 10.26
CA SER A 9 -10.36 11.12 11.56
C SER A 9 -11.23 9.86 11.52
N GLU A 10 -12.14 9.73 10.54
CA GLU A 10 -13.01 8.55 10.41
C GLU A 10 -12.32 7.39 9.68
N ILE A 11 -11.20 7.63 9.00
CA ILE A 11 -10.54 6.65 8.14
C ILE A 11 -9.06 6.47 8.43
N MET A 12 -8.43 7.37 9.19
CA MET A 12 -7.01 7.28 9.54
C MET A 12 -6.73 6.07 10.43
N SER A 13 -5.53 5.52 10.33
CA SER A 13 -5.00 4.59 11.31
C SER A 13 -4.44 5.38 12.50
N SER A 14 -4.90 5.06 13.71
CA SER A 14 -4.51 5.72 14.96
C SER A 14 -4.44 4.68 16.09
N PRO A 15 -3.48 4.79 17.04
CA PRO A 15 -2.38 5.77 17.04
C PRO A 15 -1.35 5.48 15.94
N VAL A 16 -0.67 6.53 15.47
CA VAL A 16 0.44 6.38 14.53
C VAL A 16 1.66 5.76 15.25
N GLN A 17 2.41 4.94 14.53
CA GLN A 17 3.66 4.40 15.06
C GLN A 17 4.79 5.41 14.86
N THR A 18 5.45 5.79 15.94
CA THR A 18 6.62 6.69 15.94
C THR A 18 7.90 5.96 16.30
N THR A 19 9.04 6.52 15.96
CA THR A 19 10.38 6.04 16.30
C THR A 19 11.36 7.20 16.44
N ALA A 20 12.48 7.00 17.18
CA ALA A 20 13.53 8.01 17.29
C ALA A 20 14.40 8.04 16.03
N ARG A 21 15.02 9.19 15.74
CA ARG A 21 15.93 9.36 14.58
C ARG A 21 17.14 8.41 14.62
N GLU A 22 17.60 8.06 15.81
CA GLU A 22 18.77 7.21 16.07
C GLU A 22 18.47 5.72 15.95
N THR A 23 17.18 5.34 15.85
CA THR A 23 16.77 3.94 15.75
C THR A 23 17.37 3.30 14.50
N PRO A 24 18.03 2.13 14.60
CA PRO A 24 18.59 1.44 13.45
C PRO A 24 17.50 1.05 12.42
N VAL A 25 17.85 1.11 11.14
CA VAL A 25 16.98 0.67 10.03
C VAL A 25 16.46 -0.75 10.26
N ALA A 26 17.28 -1.65 10.81
CA ALA A 26 16.89 -3.02 11.14
C ALA A 26 15.68 -3.07 12.10
N ASP A 27 15.72 -2.29 13.18
CA ASP A 27 14.68 -2.28 14.23
C ASP A 27 13.38 -1.67 13.71
N VAL A 28 13.51 -0.64 12.85
CA VAL A 28 12.36 -0.06 12.16
C VAL A 28 11.75 -1.09 11.19
N ALA A 29 12.56 -1.83 10.46
CA ALA A 29 12.10 -2.88 9.55
C ALA A 29 11.36 -3.99 10.32
N GLU A 30 11.87 -4.44 11.47
CA GLU A 30 11.19 -5.39 12.36
C GLU A 30 9.85 -4.84 12.84
N THR A 31 9.80 -3.54 13.22
CA THR A 31 8.56 -2.88 13.63
C THR A 31 7.51 -2.89 12.50
N LEU A 32 7.91 -2.52 11.26
CA LEU A 32 7.00 -2.52 10.12
C LEU A 32 6.46 -3.91 9.79
N LEU A 33 7.30 -4.95 9.93
CA LEU A 33 6.90 -6.34 9.68
C LEU A 33 5.98 -6.86 10.79
N THR A 34 6.36 -6.69 12.06
CA THR A 34 5.61 -7.22 13.22
C THR A 34 4.24 -6.57 13.36
N LYS A 35 4.15 -5.26 13.04
CA LYS A 35 2.89 -4.51 13.12
C LYS A 35 2.11 -4.47 11.80
N GLU A 36 2.63 -5.09 10.75
CA GLU A 36 2.04 -5.13 9.39
C GLU A 36 1.73 -3.73 8.82
N ILE A 37 2.54 -2.72 9.17
CA ILE A 37 2.38 -1.33 8.74
C ILE A 37 3.35 -0.96 7.61
N GLY A 38 3.02 0.09 6.85
CA GLY A 38 3.79 0.55 5.68
C GLY A 38 4.86 1.59 5.97
N SER A 39 4.74 2.30 7.11
CA SER A 39 5.61 3.42 7.46
C SER A 39 5.57 3.71 8.95
N VAL A 40 6.58 4.44 9.43
CA VAL A 40 6.65 5.04 10.78
C VAL A 40 6.95 6.54 10.68
N VAL A 41 6.44 7.32 11.61
CA VAL A 41 6.85 8.71 11.79
C VAL A 41 8.13 8.76 12.62
N VAL A 42 9.07 9.60 12.25
CA VAL A 42 10.35 9.74 12.94
C VAL A 42 10.34 11.04 13.74
N GLY A 43 10.73 10.97 15.00
CA GLY A 43 10.61 12.11 15.92
C GLY A 43 9.16 12.50 16.17
N ASP A 44 8.91 13.76 16.46
CA ASP A 44 7.57 14.30 16.62
C ASP A 44 6.87 14.46 15.26
N ILE A 45 7.48 14.95 14.24
CA ILE A 45 7.14 14.89 12.80
C ILE A 45 8.41 15.30 12.01
N ASP A 46 9.59 14.89 12.43
CA ASP A 46 10.84 15.23 11.75
C ASP A 46 10.95 14.57 10.38
N GLY A 47 10.32 13.41 10.23
CA GLY A 47 10.36 12.66 9.00
C GLY A 47 9.38 11.49 8.99
N ILE A 48 9.33 10.83 7.84
CA ILE A 48 8.61 9.57 7.65
C ILE A 48 9.56 8.56 7.00
N ALA A 49 9.60 7.33 7.53
CA ALA A 49 10.32 6.22 6.93
C ALA A 49 9.33 5.16 6.45
N THR A 50 9.45 4.78 5.19
CA THR A 50 8.59 3.79 4.54
C THR A 50 9.36 2.51 4.23
N LYS A 51 8.66 1.41 3.92
CA LYS A 51 9.28 0.16 3.44
C LYS A 51 10.25 0.41 2.28
N THR A 52 9.93 1.34 1.38
CA THR A 52 10.80 1.67 0.23
C THR A 52 12.11 2.32 0.67
N ASP A 53 12.08 3.18 1.68
CA ASP A 53 13.28 3.85 2.19
C ASP A 53 14.18 2.84 2.89
N LEU A 54 13.61 1.91 3.66
CA LEU A 54 14.35 0.83 4.30
C LEU A 54 14.97 -0.12 3.26
N LEU A 55 14.25 -0.48 2.19
CA LEU A 55 14.81 -1.30 1.11
C LEU A 55 16.00 -0.62 0.42
N ARG A 56 15.93 0.70 0.18
CA ARG A 56 17.06 1.46 -0.36
C ARG A 56 18.24 1.48 0.60
N ALA A 57 17.98 1.65 1.89
CA ALA A 57 19.03 1.60 2.92
C ALA A 57 19.72 0.22 2.94
N ILE A 58 18.97 -0.86 2.92
CA ILE A 58 19.50 -2.24 2.88
C ILE A 58 20.35 -2.47 1.62
N GLN A 59 19.89 -2.00 0.46
CA GLN A 59 20.63 -2.10 -0.80
C GLN A 59 22.00 -1.39 -0.73
N ALA A 60 22.10 -0.34 0.09
CA ALA A 60 23.32 0.44 0.31
C ALA A 60 24.15 -0.05 1.53
N ASP A 61 23.92 -1.30 2.00
CA ASP A 61 24.54 -1.86 3.21
C ASP A 61 24.28 -1.04 4.49
N GLY A 62 23.22 -0.23 4.50
CA GLY A 62 22.88 0.68 5.59
C GLY A 62 21.91 0.11 6.63
N ILE A 63 21.83 -1.21 6.82
CA ILE A 63 20.87 -1.84 7.74
C ILE A 63 21.06 -1.41 9.22
N SER A 64 22.29 -1.08 9.61
CA SER A 64 22.62 -0.58 10.95
C SER A 64 22.63 0.95 11.04
N ALA A 65 22.37 1.65 9.94
CA ALA A 65 22.32 3.11 9.93
C ALA A 65 21.12 3.63 10.73
N PRO A 66 21.21 4.81 11.35
CA PRO A 66 20.07 5.47 11.96
C PRO A 66 18.97 5.78 10.92
N VAL A 67 17.70 5.53 11.25
CA VAL A 67 16.58 5.78 10.34
C VAL A 67 16.50 7.25 9.90
N GLY A 68 16.93 8.17 10.75
CA GLY A 68 17.00 9.58 10.42
C GLY A 68 17.89 9.94 9.23
N THR A 69 18.80 9.04 8.80
CA THR A 69 19.66 9.25 7.62
C THR A 69 19.02 8.81 6.31
N VAL A 70 17.92 8.04 6.38
CA VAL A 70 17.25 7.45 5.22
C VAL A 70 15.79 7.86 5.09
N MET A 71 15.23 8.51 6.11
CA MET A 71 13.85 9.00 6.12
C MET A 71 13.64 10.13 5.11
N THR A 72 12.39 10.37 4.76
CA THR A 72 11.97 11.58 4.05
C THR A 72 11.66 12.68 5.07
N GLU A 73 12.39 13.79 5.04
CA GLU A 73 12.25 14.90 6.01
C GLU A 73 11.07 15.83 5.72
N LEU A 74 10.65 15.96 4.46
CA LEU A 74 9.50 16.77 4.08
C LEU A 74 8.21 15.97 4.29
N VAL A 75 7.68 15.99 5.51
CA VAL A 75 6.42 15.35 5.85
C VAL A 75 5.26 16.25 5.47
N ILE A 76 4.35 15.75 4.65
CA ILE A 76 3.11 16.44 4.32
C ILE A 76 2.04 15.96 5.30
N THR A 77 1.42 16.92 5.98
CA THR A 77 0.44 16.66 7.04
C THR A 77 -0.97 17.08 6.64
N VAL A 78 -1.95 16.57 7.36
CA VAL A 78 -3.34 17.02 7.35
C VAL A 78 -3.89 17.03 8.77
N THR A 79 -4.93 17.82 9.01
CA THR A 79 -5.64 17.79 10.30
C THR A 79 -6.71 16.68 10.31
N PRO A 80 -7.13 16.18 11.48
CA PRO A 80 -8.19 15.17 11.60
C PRO A 80 -9.51 15.57 10.94
N ASN A 81 -9.80 16.88 10.92
CA ASN A 81 -11.03 17.44 10.34
C ASN A 81 -10.93 17.71 8.83
N ALA A 82 -9.75 17.52 8.22
CA ALA A 82 -9.63 17.62 6.78
C ALA A 82 -10.48 16.54 6.09
N THR A 83 -10.91 16.81 4.86
CA THR A 83 -11.75 15.88 4.11
C THR A 83 -10.92 14.86 3.31
N VAL A 84 -11.53 13.73 2.97
CA VAL A 84 -10.98 12.75 2.02
C VAL A 84 -10.56 13.43 0.71
N GLN A 85 -11.36 14.38 0.21
CA GLN A 85 -11.01 15.14 -1.01
C GLN A 85 -9.71 15.93 -0.83
N THR A 86 -9.51 16.57 0.32
CA THR A 86 -8.28 17.31 0.63
C THR A 86 -7.07 16.38 0.65
N ALA A 87 -7.20 15.19 1.28
CA ALA A 87 -6.13 14.21 1.33
C ALA A 87 -5.77 13.66 -0.06
N VAL A 88 -6.78 13.33 -0.88
CA VAL A 88 -6.58 12.88 -2.27
C VAL A 88 -5.80 13.92 -3.07
N ASN A 89 -6.23 15.19 -3.01
CA ASN A 89 -5.58 16.28 -3.75
C ASN A 89 -4.11 16.44 -3.31
N ARG A 90 -3.83 16.46 -1.99
CA ARG A 90 -2.46 16.58 -1.47
C ARG A 90 -1.57 15.41 -1.90
N MET A 91 -2.09 14.18 -1.82
CA MET A 91 -1.33 13.00 -2.27
C MET A 91 -1.00 13.05 -3.76
N GLN A 92 -1.94 13.53 -4.60
CA GLN A 92 -1.73 13.67 -6.05
C GLN A 92 -0.75 14.79 -6.37
N GLU A 93 -0.93 15.99 -5.79
CA GLU A 93 -0.07 17.15 -6.02
C GLU A 93 1.38 16.90 -5.59
N GLN A 94 1.57 16.22 -4.46
CA GLN A 94 2.89 15.93 -3.89
C GLN A 94 3.46 14.57 -4.33
N GLN A 95 2.68 13.77 -5.10
CA GLN A 95 3.05 12.42 -5.57
C GLN A 95 3.45 11.48 -4.42
N ILE A 96 2.76 11.59 -3.29
CA ILE A 96 2.99 10.79 -2.09
C ILE A 96 1.83 9.82 -1.83
N LYS A 97 2.09 8.80 -1.01
CA LYS A 97 1.11 7.73 -0.68
C LYS A 97 0.72 7.72 0.80
N HIS A 98 1.33 8.57 1.60
CA HIS A 98 1.14 8.66 3.04
C HIS A 98 0.99 10.13 3.44
N LEU A 99 0.04 10.43 4.30
CA LEU A 99 -0.10 11.72 4.96
C LEU A 99 -0.12 11.48 6.47
N VAL A 100 0.70 12.20 7.21
CA VAL A 100 0.64 12.21 8.66
C VAL A 100 -0.54 13.09 9.08
N VAL A 101 -1.34 12.60 10.00
CA VAL A 101 -2.44 13.37 10.59
C VAL A 101 -1.92 13.96 11.89
N GLU A 102 -1.98 15.29 11.99
CA GLU A 102 -1.44 16.03 13.12
C GLU A 102 -2.50 16.89 13.81
N THR A 103 -2.28 17.09 15.10
CA THR A 103 -3.00 18.06 15.91
C THR A 103 -1.99 18.82 16.77
N ASP A 104 -1.96 20.13 16.67
CA ASP A 104 -1.04 21.00 17.43
C ASP A 104 0.45 20.63 17.31
N GLY A 105 0.85 20.11 16.13
CA GLY A 105 2.23 19.67 15.86
C GLY A 105 2.54 18.23 16.29
N GLU A 106 1.59 17.53 16.91
CA GLU A 106 1.75 16.13 17.34
C GLU A 106 1.15 15.16 16.33
N PRO A 107 1.84 14.07 15.97
CA PRO A 107 1.31 13.06 15.06
C PRO A 107 0.28 12.19 15.77
N VAL A 108 -0.98 12.30 15.36
CA VAL A 108 -2.11 11.55 15.96
C VAL A 108 -2.57 10.36 15.12
N GLY A 109 -2.19 10.32 13.84
CA GLY A 109 -2.60 9.26 12.93
C GLY A 109 -1.83 9.31 11.62
N ILE A 110 -2.16 8.37 10.75
CA ILE A 110 -1.68 8.31 9.37
C ILE A 110 -2.82 7.91 8.45
N VAL A 111 -2.88 8.47 7.26
CA VAL A 111 -3.78 8.06 6.20
C VAL A 111 -2.98 7.72 4.95
N THR A 112 -3.32 6.62 4.31
CA THR A 112 -2.65 6.11 3.11
C THR A 112 -3.58 6.10 1.91
N THR A 113 -3.00 5.93 0.70
CA THR A 113 -3.81 5.71 -0.51
C THR A 113 -4.73 4.49 -0.40
N SER A 114 -4.34 3.46 0.37
CA SER A 114 -5.16 2.27 0.61
C SER A 114 -6.39 2.59 1.46
N ASP A 115 -6.24 3.42 2.51
CA ASP A 115 -7.36 3.85 3.36
C ASP A 115 -8.37 4.68 2.54
N LEU A 116 -7.85 5.60 1.72
CA LEU A 116 -8.68 6.40 0.80
C LEU A 116 -9.40 5.49 -0.21
N ALA A 117 -8.69 4.53 -0.82
CA ALA A 117 -9.27 3.60 -1.77
C ALA A 117 -10.35 2.73 -1.12
N ALA A 118 -10.11 2.19 0.07
CA ALA A 118 -11.08 1.40 0.82
C ALA A 118 -12.36 2.22 1.11
N ARG A 119 -12.20 3.48 1.52
CA ARG A 119 -13.35 4.38 1.76
C ARG A 119 -14.13 4.71 0.50
N LEU A 120 -13.46 4.90 -0.62
CA LEU A 120 -14.07 5.22 -1.91
C LEU A 120 -14.68 3.98 -2.59
N ALA A 121 -14.07 2.81 -2.41
CA ALA A 121 -14.49 1.54 -3.01
C ALA A 121 -15.70 0.88 -2.31
N THR A 122 -16.13 1.31 -1.12
CA THR A 122 -17.39 0.85 -0.52
C THR A 122 -18.57 1.35 -1.34
N VAL A 123 -18.80 0.70 -2.46
CA VAL A 123 -19.95 0.86 -3.35
C VAL A 123 -21.15 0.17 -2.71
N PRO A 124 -22.37 0.73 -2.80
CA PRO A 124 -23.59 0.00 -2.46
C PRO A 124 -23.61 -1.35 -3.19
N ASP A 125 -24.20 -2.37 -2.57
CA ASP A 125 -24.28 -3.76 -3.07
C ASP A 125 -24.73 -3.90 -4.54
N SER A 126 -25.43 -2.89 -5.08
CA SER A 126 -25.83 -2.81 -6.49
C SER A 126 -24.67 -2.64 -7.48
N ILE A 127 -23.48 -2.14 -7.05
CA ILE A 127 -22.31 -2.03 -7.93
C ILE A 127 -21.30 -3.14 -7.60
N SER A 128 -21.31 -3.68 -6.40
CA SER A 128 -20.56 -4.90 -6.06
C SER A 128 -20.96 -6.06 -6.97
N SER A 129 -22.24 -6.18 -7.34
CA SER A 129 -22.72 -7.16 -8.32
C SER A 129 -22.27 -6.86 -9.76
N MET A 130 -22.03 -5.60 -10.12
CA MET A 130 -21.48 -5.24 -11.43
C MET A 130 -19.97 -5.54 -11.53
N PHE A 131 -19.23 -5.48 -10.42
CA PHE A 131 -17.82 -5.85 -10.39
C PHE A 131 -17.60 -7.34 -10.11
N ALA A 132 -18.54 -8.02 -9.44
CA ALA A 132 -18.51 -9.47 -9.26
C ALA A 132 -18.78 -10.24 -10.57
N THR A 133 -19.33 -9.60 -11.59
CA THR A 133 -19.55 -10.15 -12.93
C THR A 133 -18.71 -9.50 -14.03
N SER A 134 -17.86 -8.55 -13.71
CA SER A 134 -16.83 -8.09 -14.63
C SER A 134 -15.56 -8.94 -14.45
N SER A 135 -15.66 -10.22 -14.76
CA SER A 135 -14.61 -10.84 -15.57
C SER A 135 -14.48 -9.95 -16.78
N ASN A 136 -13.49 -9.07 -16.79
CA ASN A 136 -13.12 -8.31 -17.98
C ASN A 136 -12.96 -9.35 -19.10
N PRO A 137 -13.82 -9.37 -20.14
CA PRO A 137 -13.77 -10.39 -21.18
C PRO A 137 -12.44 -10.40 -21.95
N ASN A 138 -11.51 -9.49 -21.57
CA ASN A 138 -10.19 -9.37 -22.15
C ASN A 138 -9.07 -9.69 -21.15
N GLN A 139 -9.35 -10.13 -19.92
CA GLN A 139 -8.34 -10.56 -18.96
C GLN A 139 -8.19 -12.09 -19.02
N LEU A 140 -7.64 -12.55 -20.13
CA LEU A 140 -7.25 -13.95 -20.31
C LEU A 140 -6.17 -14.30 -19.27
N ASN A 141 -6.46 -15.26 -18.41
CA ASN A 141 -5.48 -15.76 -17.46
C ASN A 141 -4.34 -16.48 -18.21
N ARG A 142 -3.12 -16.34 -17.71
CA ARG A 142 -1.95 -17.04 -18.24
C ARG A 142 -1.70 -18.31 -17.47
N TYR A 143 -1.53 -19.39 -18.19
CA TYR A 143 -1.19 -20.70 -17.64
C TYR A 143 0.10 -21.22 -18.25
N GLU A 144 0.87 -21.93 -17.45
CA GLU A 144 2.12 -22.57 -17.89
C GLU A 144 2.05 -24.07 -17.60
N CYS A 145 2.48 -24.88 -18.54
CA CYS A 145 2.61 -26.31 -18.32
C CYS A 145 3.79 -26.60 -17.39
N ALA A 146 3.57 -27.35 -16.33
CA ALA A 146 4.61 -27.72 -15.38
C ALA A 146 5.65 -28.68 -15.97
N ASN A 147 5.34 -29.36 -17.07
CA ASN A 147 6.19 -30.36 -17.68
C ASN A 147 7.04 -29.84 -18.87
N CYS A 148 6.41 -29.10 -19.81
CA CYS A 148 7.10 -28.62 -21.02
C CYS A 148 7.26 -27.11 -21.09
N GLY A 149 6.73 -26.33 -20.12
CA GLY A 149 6.84 -24.88 -20.08
C GLY A 149 5.96 -24.14 -21.09
N LEU A 150 5.10 -24.84 -21.86
CA LEU A 150 4.18 -24.18 -22.79
C LEU A 150 3.29 -23.19 -22.06
N ARG A 151 3.21 -21.95 -22.55
CA ARG A 151 2.36 -20.90 -22.01
C ARG A 151 1.15 -20.68 -22.91
N VAL A 152 -0.03 -20.72 -22.29
CA VAL A 152 -1.31 -20.47 -22.96
C VAL A 152 -2.12 -19.41 -22.21
N THR A 153 -2.96 -18.71 -22.92
CA THR A 153 -3.94 -17.75 -22.38
C THR A 153 -5.34 -18.37 -22.54
N ALA A 154 -6.08 -18.45 -21.43
CA ALA A 154 -7.43 -18.99 -21.44
C ALA A 154 -8.28 -18.38 -20.33
N ASP A 155 -9.61 -18.41 -20.48
CA ASP A 155 -10.55 -17.93 -19.46
C ASP A 155 -10.57 -18.84 -18.23
N THR A 156 -10.33 -20.12 -18.43
CA THR A 156 -10.28 -21.13 -17.37
C THR A 156 -9.02 -21.96 -17.48
N GLN A 157 -8.56 -22.50 -16.34
CA GLN A 157 -7.36 -23.33 -16.31
C GLN A 157 -7.54 -24.60 -17.16
N PRO A 158 -6.72 -24.80 -18.21
CA PRO A 158 -6.72 -26.05 -18.97
C PRO A 158 -6.37 -27.22 -18.06
N LYS A 159 -7.16 -28.28 -18.10
CA LYS A 159 -6.90 -29.48 -17.26
C LYS A 159 -5.60 -30.19 -17.64
N GLN A 160 -5.21 -30.11 -18.90
CA GLN A 160 -4.01 -30.73 -19.45
C GLN A 160 -3.40 -29.84 -20.52
N CYS A 161 -2.08 -29.87 -20.64
CA CYS A 161 -1.35 -29.21 -21.70
C CYS A 161 -1.64 -29.86 -23.07
N THR A 162 -1.91 -29.05 -24.07
CA THR A 162 -2.23 -29.49 -25.43
C THR A 162 -1.06 -30.18 -26.15
N GLU A 163 0.19 -29.87 -25.73
CA GLU A 163 1.39 -30.43 -26.34
C GLU A 163 1.86 -31.74 -25.70
N CYS A 164 1.85 -31.82 -24.36
CA CYS A 164 2.46 -32.96 -23.66
C CYS A 164 1.53 -33.65 -22.65
N GLY A 165 0.28 -33.20 -22.52
CA GLY A 165 -0.67 -33.75 -21.55
C GLY A 165 -0.38 -33.43 -20.07
N GLY A 166 0.71 -32.72 -19.77
CA GLY A 166 1.10 -32.37 -18.41
C GLY A 166 0.14 -31.40 -17.71
N ALA A 167 0.21 -31.33 -16.38
CA ALA A 167 -0.60 -30.39 -15.59
C ALA A 167 -0.24 -28.94 -15.88
N THR A 168 -1.24 -28.07 -15.87
CA THR A 168 -1.06 -26.63 -16.04
C THR A 168 -1.18 -25.92 -14.70
N ARG A 169 -0.45 -24.80 -14.52
CA ARG A 169 -0.53 -23.91 -13.37
C ARG A 169 -0.83 -22.48 -13.80
N ASN A 170 -1.59 -21.76 -13.00
CA ASN A 170 -1.85 -20.35 -13.23
C ASN A 170 -0.58 -19.53 -12.90
N ILE A 171 -0.14 -18.70 -13.85
CA ILE A 171 0.99 -17.78 -13.70
C ILE A 171 0.58 -16.32 -13.84
N SER A 172 -0.73 -16.04 -13.80
CA SER A 172 -1.24 -14.67 -13.71
C SER A 172 -0.82 -14.13 -12.33
N VAL A 173 0.13 -13.22 -12.33
CA VAL A 173 0.53 -12.54 -11.09
C VAL A 173 -0.56 -11.51 -10.78
N ALA A 174 -1.22 -11.64 -9.64
CA ALA A 174 -1.94 -10.52 -9.06
C ALA A 174 -0.89 -9.42 -8.84
N ARG A 175 -1.05 -8.29 -9.50
CA ARG A 175 -0.26 -7.11 -9.18
C ARG A 175 -0.87 -6.51 -7.92
N ASP A 176 -0.18 -6.72 -6.81
CA ASP A 176 -0.41 -5.97 -5.58
C ASP A 176 -0.12 -4.48 -5.79
#